data_52d5ce057a56939c0baa04326b6c2d9f
#
_entry.id   52d5ce057a56939c0baa04326b6c2d9f
#
_cell.length_a   1.000
_cell.length_b   1.000
_cell.length_c   1.000
_cell.angle_alpha   90.00
_cell.angle_beta   90.00
_cell.angle_gamma   90.00
#
_symmetry.space_group_name_H-M   'P 1'
#
loop_
_entity.id
_entity.type
_entity.pdbx_description
1 polymer ?
#
loop_
_entity_poly.entity_id
_entity_poly.type
_entity_poly.pdbx_seq_one_letter_code
_entity_poly.pdbx_strand_id
1 'polypeptide(L)'
;MTQDLADMLTRTARLIAGDGHAAGLKPVQWQALRYLAAANRFSRTPGALAAWLGQTKGTVSQTVAALERKGLVARTGDAGDRRLVRLALTPHGEALLASAPDTIAEAMLAPMAPADRAALEALLARMLGGFLAARGHRPFGLCANCRHFRRDAEGGNPHRCALLGVPLDESDSRAICIEQEAA
;
A
#
# COMPACT_ATOMS: atom_id res chain seq x y z
N MET A 1 -0.83 36.16 -9.38
CA MET A 1 -0.75 35.46 -8.09
C MET A 1 -0.18 34.08 -8.38
N THR A 2 1.05 33.81 -7.98
CA THR A 2 1.64 32.48 -8.04
C THR A 2 1.00 31.64 -6.93
N GLN A 3 0.32 30.56 -7.30
CA GLN A 3 -0.25 29.63 -6.34
C GLN A 3 0.90 28.98 -5.56
N ASP A 4 0.85 29.01 -4.23
CA ASP A 4 1.88 28.38 -3.38
C ASP A 4 1.86 26.85 -3.57
N LEU A 5 3.04 26.22 -3.52
CA LEU A 5 3.20 24.77 -3.64
C LEU A 5 2.38 24.00 -2.57
N ALA A 6 2.30 24.54 -1.35
CA ALA A 6 1.52 23.93 -0.28
C ALA A 6 0.01 23.95 -0.60
N ASP A 7 -0.49 25.03 -1.21
CA ASP A 7 -1.88 25.12 -1.65
C ASP A 7 -2.18 24.13 -2.79
N MET A 8 -1.25 23.98 -3.74
CA MET A 8 -1.37 23.01 -4.83
C MET A 8 -1.42 21.58 -4.29
N LEU A 9 -0.51 21.22 -3.38
CA LEU A 9 -0.50 19.92 -2.73
C LEU A 9 -1.80 19.66 -1.97
N THR A 10 -2.27 20.64 -1.20
CA THR A 10 -3.51 20.53 -0.43
C THR A 10 -4.72 20.32 -1.33
N ARG A 11 -4.79 21.05 -2.42
CA ARG A 11 -5.88 20.93 -3.42
C ARG A 11 -5.83 19.57 -4.12
N THR A 12 -4.66 19.13 -4.56
CA THR A 12 -4.45 17.81 -5.17
C THR A 12 -4.86 16.69 -4.23
N ALA A 13 -4.40 16.75 -2.97
CA ALA A 13 -4.76 15.78 -1.95
C ALA A 13 -6.27 15.70 -1.70
N ARG A 14 -6.98 16.83 -1.68
CA ARG A 14 -8.45 16.87 -1.53
C ARG A 14 -9.17 16.23 -2.71
N LEU A 15 -8.72 16.46 -3.94
CA LEU A 15 -9.30 15.84 -5.13
C LEU A 15 -9.11 14.31 -5.08
N ILE A 16 -7.91 13.85 -4.79
CA ILE A 16 -7.59 12.42 -4.67
C ILE A 16 -8.36 11.76 -3.51
N ALA A 17 -8.46 12.44 -2.36
CA ALA A 17 -9.18 11.91 -1.20
C ALA A 17 -10.70 11.85 -1.41
N GLY A 18 -11.25 12.69 -2.28
CA GLY A 18 -12.66 12.67 -2.66
C GLY A 18 -13.02 11.57 -3.66
N ASP A 19 -12.02 10.90 -4.22
CA ASP A 19 -12.19 9.82 -5.19
C ASP A 19 -12.71 8.53 -4.51
N GLY A 20 -13.59 7.81 -5.20
CA GLY A 20 -13.94 6.44 -4.79
C GLY A 20 -15.26 6.27 -4.05
N HIS A 21 -16.34 6.96 -4.47
CA HIS A 21 -17.70 6.63 -4.03
C HIS A 21 -18.40 5.62 -4.99
N ALA A 22 -17.62 4.86 -5.75
CA ALA A 22 -18.14 3.83 -6.65
C ALA A 22 -18.49 2.53 -5.90
N ALA A 23 -19.38 1.72 -6.46
CA ALA A 23 -19.80 0.41 -5.96
C ALA A 23 -20.25 0.38 -4.49
N GLY A 24 -20.77 1.49 -3.97
CA GLY A 24 -21.22 1.58 -2.58
C GLY A 24 -20.10 1.48 -1.54
N LEU A 25 -18.86 1.74 -1.94
CA LEU A 25 -17.70 1.82 -1.05
C LEU A 25 -17.33 3.27 -0.75
N LYS A 26 -16.82 3.49 0.46
CA LYS A 26 -16.21 4.76 0.85
C LYS A 26 -14.77 4.84 0.28
N PRO A 27 -14.20 6.05 0.08
CA PRO A 27 -12.82 6.21 -0.39
C PRO A 27 -11.80 5.39 0.40
N VAL A 28 -11.87 5.39 1.73
CA VAL A 28 -10.97 4.63 2.60
C VAL A 28 -11.08 3.11 2.40
N GLN A 29 -12.25 2.61 2.02
CA GLN A 29 -12.46 1.19 1.72
C GLN A 29 -11.76 0.81 0.41
N TRP A 30 -11.84 1.66 -0.61
CA TRP A 30 -11.08 1.50 -1.84
C TRP A 30 -9.57 1.54 -1.60
N GLN A 31 -9.10 2.49 -0.80
CA GLN A 31 -7.68 2.57 -0.42
C GLN A 31 -7.21 1.30 0.30
N ALA A 32 -8.05 0.76 1.20
CA ALA A 32 -7.74 -0.50 1.89
C ALA A 32 -7.65 -1.69 0.93
N LEU A 33 -8.57 -1.83 -0.03
CA LEU A 33 -8.52 -2.89 -1.04
C LEU A 33 -7.28 -2.77 -1.93
N ARG A 34 -6.95 -1.57 -2.42
CA ARG A 34 -5.75 -1.31 -3.23
C ARG A 34 -4.46 -1.61 -2.45
N TYR A 35 -4.40 -1.20 -1.18
CA TYR A 35 -3.27 -1.57 -0.32
C TYR A 35 -3.12 -3.09 -0.20
N LEU A 36 -4.20 -3.82 0.09
CA LEU A 36 -4.14 -5.27 0.23
C LEU A 36 -3.75 -5.98 -1.07
N ALA A 37 -4.11 -5.45 -2.22
CA ALA A 37 -3.65 -5.97 -3.51
C ALA A 37 -2.14 -5.75 -3.71
N ALA A 38 -1.64 -4.57 -3.36
CA ALA A 38 -0.26 -4.16 -3.59
C ALA A 38 0.74 -4.63 -2.50
N ALA A 39 0.26 -4.93 -1.28
CA ALA A 39 1.11 -5.31 -0.16
C ALA A 39 1.56 -6.78 -0.26
N ASN A 40 2.79 -7.06 0.18
CA ASN A 40 3.27 -8.43 0.33
C ASN A 40 2.51 -9.16 1.45
N ARG A 41 2.60 -10.50 1.46
CA ARG A 41 1.90 -11.34 2.43
C ARG A 41 2.21 -11.02 3.89
N PHE A 42 3.40 -10.46 4.19
CA PHE A 42 3.82 -10.11 5.55
C PHE A 42 3.22 -8.79 6.02
N SER A 43 2.89 -7.90 5.08
CA SER A 43 2.34 -6.56 5.33
C SER A 43 0.81 -6.50 5.31
N ARG A 44 0.13 -7.59 4.95
CA ARG A 44 -1.35 -7.68 4.94
C ARG A 44 -1.91 -7.88 6.34
N THR A 45 -1.65 -6.94 7.25
CA THR A 45 -2.15 -6.96 8.63
C THR A 45 -2.96 -5.71 8.95
N PRO A 46 -3.91 -5.76 9.91
CA PRO A 46 -4.63 -4.55 10.34
C PRO A 46 -3.72 -3.43 10.82
N GLY A 47 -2.60 -3.77 11.48
CA GLY A 47 -1.62 -2.80 11.94
C GLY A 47 -0.88 -2.10 10.81
N ALA A 48 -0.43 -2.86 9.80
CA ALA A 48 0.21 -2.33 8.62
C ALA A 48 -0.74 -1.45 7.79
N LEU A 49 -1.99 -1.90 7.62
CA LEU A 49 -3.03 -1.11 6.95
C LEU A 49 -3.31 0.22 7.69
N ALA A 50 -3.33 0.21 9.03
CA ALA A 50 -3.52 1.41 9.82
C ALA A 50 -2.37 2.41 9.64
N ALA A 51 -1.14 1.92 9.65
CA ALA A 51 0.05 2.74 9.39
C ALA A 51 0.05 3.31 7.97
N TRP A 52 -0.30 2.50 6.96
CA TRP A 52 -0.40 2.95 5.57
C TRP A 52 -1.44 4.05 5.37
N LEU A 53 -2.64 3.86 5.95
CA LEU A 53 -3.74 4.83 5.83
C LEU A 53 -3.56 6.06 6.74
N GLY A 54 -2.57 6.09 7.62
CA GLY A 54 -2.41 7.15 8.62
C GLY A 54 -3.60 7.23 9.58
N GLN A 55 -4.25 6.10 9.88
CA GLN A 55 -5.46 6.03 10.71
C GLN A 55 -5.24 5.24 11.99
N THR A 56 -6.16 5.42 12.96
CA THR A 56 -6.12 4.64 14.20
C THR A 56 -6.49 3.17 13.94
N LYS A 57 -5.99 2.27 14.78
CA LYS A 57 -6.33 0.84 14.73
C LYS A 57 -7.84 0.60 14.84
N GLY A 58 -8.55 1.42 15.65
CA GLY A 58 -10.00 1.34 15.82
C GLY A 58 -10.74 1.67 14.51
N THR A 59 -10.36 2.76 13.85
CA THR A 59 -10.95 3.17 12.56
C THR A 59 -10.73 2.11 11.48
N VAL A 60 -9.51 1.56 11.41
CA VAL A 60 -9.19 0.50 10.43
C VAL A 60 -9.94 -0.79 10.75
N SER A 61 -10.11 -1.14 12.03
CA SER A 61 -10.91 -2.30 12.41
C SER A 61 -12.36 -2.20 11.92
N GLN A 62 -12.97 -1.00 12.00
CA GLN A 62 -14.33 -0.75 11.47
C GLN A 62 -14.35 -0.83 9.94
N THR A 63 -13.34 -0.28 9.27
CA THR A 63 -13.21 -0.35 7.80
C THR A 63 -13.11 -1.80 7.33
N VAL A 64 -12.23 -2.59 7.96
CA VAL A 64 -12.05 -4.02 7.65
C VAL A 64 -13.34 -4.80 7.92
N ALA A 65 -13.99 -4.60 9.07
CA ALA A 65 -15.26 -5.26 9.39
C ALA A 65 -16.36 -4.93 8.36
N ALA A 66 -16.37 -3.71 7.83
CA ALA A 66 -17.33 -3.33 6.79
C ALA A 66 -17.00 -4.03 5.44
N LEU A 67 -15.73 -4.19 5.10
CA LEU A 67 -15.28 -4.92 3.90
C LEU A 67 -15.55 -6.43 4.02
N GLU A 68 -15.39 -7.01 5.22
CA GLU A 68 -15.73 -8.41 5.50
C GLU A 68 -17.23 -8.66 5.33
N ARG A 69 -18.09 -7.79 5.89
CA ARG A 69 -19.55 -7.90 5.70
C ARG A 69 -19.98 -7.83 4.23
N LYS A 70 -19.21 -7.13 3.40
CA LYS A 70 -19.41 -7.07 1.94
C LYS A 70 -18.78 -8.25 1.18
N GLY A 71 -18.11 -9.17 1.88
CA GLY A 71 -17.43 -10.31 1.27
C GLY A 71 -16.22 -9.95 0.41
N LEU A 72 -15.60 -8.78 0.63
CA LEU A 72 -14.48 -8.28 -0.18
C LEU A 72 -13.11 -8.59 0.44
N VAL A 73 -13.06 -8.75 1.77
CA VAL A 73 -11.86 -9.06 2.54
C VAL A 73 -12.18 -10.21 3.49
N ALA A 74 -11.22 -11.08 3.73
CA ALA A 74 -11.26 -12.12 4.75
C ALA A 74 -10.13 -11.94 5.75
N ARG A 75 -10.38 -12.31 7.03
CA ARG A 75 -9.36 -12.48 8.05
C ARG A 75 -8.94 -13.93 8.11
N THR A 76 -7.64 -14.15 8.17
CA THR A 76 -7.06 -15.47 8.41
C THR A 76 -6.09 -15.39 9.57
N GLY A 77 -6.02 -16.45 10.38
CA GLY A 77 -4.95 -16.58 11.37
C GLY A 77 -3.64 -16.90 10.66
N ASP A 78 -2.54 -16.42 11.22
CA ASP A 78 -1.21 -16.82 10.75
C ASP A 78 -0.89 -18.23 11.27
N ALA A 79 -0.30 -19.08 10.42
CA ALA A 79 0.02 -20.47 10.77
C ALA A 79 1.13 -20.57 11.85
N GLY A 80 2.00 -19.58 11.94
CA GLY A 80 3.13 -19.53 12.87
C GLY A 80 2.85 -18.75 14.15
N ASP A 81 1.89 -17.82 14.12
CA ASP A 81 1.53 -17.00 15.29
C ASP A 81 0.01 -16.75 15.34
N ARG A 82 -0.66 -17.45 16.27
CA ARG A 82 -2.11 -17.33 16.49
C ARG A 82 -2.58 -15.91 16.90
N ARG A 83 -1.67 -15.02 17.31
CA ARG A 83 -1.96 -13.62 17.66
C ARG A 83 -1.97 -12.72 16.44
N LEU A 84 -1.36 -13.19 15.34
CA LEU A 84 -1.23 -12.42 14.11
C LEU A 84 -2.43 -12.67 13.19
N VAL A 85 -3.18 -11.62 12.93
CA VAL A 85 -4.29 -11.62 11.98
C VAL A 85 -3.76 -11.15 10.63
N ARG A 86 -4.00 -11.94 9.59
CA ARG A 86 -3.76 -11.59 8.20
C ARG A 86 -5.06 -11.15 7.53
N LEU A 87 -4.93 -10.23 6.59
CA LEU A 87 -6.02 -9.78 5.73
C LEU A 87 -5.76 -10.27 4.31
N ALA A 88 -6.78 -10.81 3.67
CA ALA A 88 -6.70 -11.24 2.27
C ALA A 88 -7.88 -10.66 1.50
N LEU A 89 -7.66 -10.30 0.24
CA LEU A 89 -8.77 -10.09 -0.68
C LEU A 89 -9.48 -11.42 -0.92
N THR A 90 -10.79 -11.37 -1.04
CA THR A 90 -11.56 -12.50 -1.56
C THR A 90 -11.57 -12.47 -3.09
N PRO A 91 -11.95 -13.55 -3.79
CA PRO A 91 -12.15 -13.51 -5.24
C PRO A 91 -13.12 -12.39 -5.67
N HIS A 92 -14.13 -12.09 -4.85
CA HIS A 92 -15.05 -10.97 -5.09
C HIS A 92 -14.33 -9.62 -4.96
N GLY A 93 -13.47 -9.46 -3.94
CA GLY A 93 -12.66 -8.24 -3.77
C GLY A 93 -11.67 -8.03 -4.92
N GLU A 94 -11.03 -9.09 -5.40
CA GLU A 94 -10.13 -9.05 -6.56
C GLU A 94 -10.88 -8.69 -7.85
N ALA A 95 -12.03 -9.30 -8.11
CA ALA A 95 -12.86 -9.01 -9.27
C ALA A 95 -13.37 -7.56 -9.25
N LEU A 96 -13.76 -7.04 -8.06
CA LEU A 96 -14.17 -5.65 -7.91
C LEU A 96 -13.01 -4.69 -8.21
N LEU A 97 -11.81 -4.96 -7.74
CA LEU A 97 -10.62 -4.14 -8.04
C LEU A 97 -10.27 -4.17 -9.52
N ALA A 98 -10.35 -5.33 -10.17
CA ALA A 98 -10.08 -5.48 -11.60
C ALA A 98 -11.06 -4.69 -12.48
N SER A 99 -12.29 -4.47 -12.01
CA SER A 99 -13.32 -3.67 -12.69
C SER A 99 -13.39 -2.22 -12.23
N ALA A 100 -12.52 -1.81 -11.30
CA ALA A 100 -12.53 -0.45 -10.77
C ALA A 100 -12.13 0.56 -11.85
N PRO A 101 -12.79 1.74 -11.90
CA PRO A 101 -12.34 2.82 -12.76
C PRO A 101 -10.97 3.34 -12.30
N ASP A 102 -10.26 3.98 -13.22
CA ASP A 102 -9.04 4.69 -12.89
C ASP A 102 -9.29 5.71 -11.77
N THR A 103 -8.31 5.84 -10.90
CA THR A 103 -8.35 6.86 -9.84
C THR A 103 -8.13 8.25 -10.41
N ILE A 104 -8.58 9.28 -9.67
CA ILE A 104 -8.21 10.66 -9.99
C ILE A 104 -6.68 10.82 -10.07
N ALA A 105 -5.93 10.15 -9.19
CA ALA A 105 -4.47 10.18 -9.24
C ALA A 105 -3.92 9.59 -10.56
N GLU A 106 -4.43 8.44 -11.02
CA GLU A 106 -4.05 7.83 -12.28
C GLU A 106 -4.40 8.73 -13.47
N ALA A 107 -5.61 9.30 -13.47
CA ALA A 107 -6.04 10.25 -14.50
C ALA A 107 -5.18 11.52 -14.54
N MET A 108 -4.73 12.03 -13.39
CA MET A 108 -3.82 13.18 -13.32
C MET A 108 -2.42 12.84 -13.83
N LEU A 109 -1.96 11.61 -13.62
CA LEU A 109 -0.64 11.16 -14.05
C LEU A 109 -0.61 10.74 -15.53
N ALA A 110 -1.73 10.31 -16.09
CA ALA A 110 -1.81 9.78 -17.46
C ALA A 110 -1.20 10.68 -18.53
N PRO A 111 -1.46 12.01 -18.56
CA PRO A 111 -0.92 12.91 -19.58
C PRO A 111 0.55 13.30 -19.39
N MET A 112 1.18 12.90 -18.27
CA MET A 112 2.57 13.30 -17.98
C MET A 112 3.58 12.53 -18.83
N ALA A 113 4.62 13.22 -19.30
CA ALA A 113 5.76 12.57 -19.93
C ALA A 113 6.48 11.61 -18.97
N PRO A 114 7.07 10.51 -19.46
CA PRO A 114 7.74 9.54 -18.59
C PRO A 114 8.81 10.15 -17.67
N ALA A 115 9.58 11.12 -18.17
CA ALA A 115 10.62 11.81 -17.40
C ALA A 115 10.03 12.63 -16.24
N ASP A 116 8.92 13.37 -16.49
CA ASP A 116 8.25 14.17 -15.47
C ASP A 116 7.61 13.27 -14.41
N ARG A 117 7.04 12.15 -14.83
CA ARG A 117 6.48 11.14 -13.91
C ARG A 117 7.55 10.58 -13.00
N ALA A 118 8.73 10.19 -13.52
CA ALA A 118 9.85 9.70 -12.73
C ALA A 118 10.40 10.77 -11.77
N ALA A 119 10.48 12.03 -12.22
CA ALA A 119 10.90 13.14 -11.37
C ALA A 119 9.90 13.39 -10.22
N LEU A 120 8.60 13.37 -10.51
CA LEU A 120 7.54 13.53 -9.51
C LEU A 120 7.56 12.39 -8.50
N GLU A 121 7.73 11.14 -8.93
CA GLU A 121 7.86 9.96 -8.07
C GLU A 121 9.02 10.13 -7.08
N ALA A 122 10.21 10.52 -7.57
CA ALA A 122 11.39 10.72 -6.73
C ALA A 122 11.18 11.85 -5.71
N LEU A 123 10.53 12.95 -6.10
CA LEU A 123 10.23 14.08 -5.21
C LEU A 123 9.23 13.69 -4.14
N LEU A 124 8.14 13.03 -4.50
CA LEU A 124 7.12 12.55 -3.58
C LEU A 124 7.68 11.52 -2.59
N ALA A 125 8.50 10.59 -3.07
CA ALA A 125 9.14 9.58 -2.22
C ALA A 125 10.04 10.24 -1.15
N ARG A 126 10.87 11.22 -1.54
CA ARG A 126 11.73 11.95 -0.59
C ARG A 126 10.90 12.77 0.41
N MET A 127 9.88 13.48 -0.05
CA MET A 127 9.02 14.29 0.79
C MET A 127 8.26 13.43 1.81
N LEU A 128 7.63 12.36 1.35
CA LEU A 128 6.87 11.45 2.20
C LEU A 128 7.78 10.70 3.18
N GLY A 129 8.91 10.18 2.69
CA GLY A 129 9.89 9.48 3.52
C GLY A 129 10.45 10.36 4.63
N GLY A 130 10.86 11.59 4.32
CA GLY A 130 11.35 12.55 5.30
C GLY A 130 10.30 12.93 6.34
N PHE A 131 9.06 13.16 5.92
CA PHE A 131 7.95 13.48 6.82
C PHE A 131 7.61 12.31 7.76
N LEU A 132 7.57 11.08 7.25
CA LEU A 132 7.29 9.88 8.05
C LEU A 132 8.42 9.61 9.05
N ALA A 133 9.68 9.70 8.60
CA ALA A 133 10.85 9.51 9.45
C ALA A 133 10.89 10.51 10.61
N ALA A 134 10.60 11.79 10.37
CA ALA A 134 10.54 12.82 11.39
C ALA A 134 9.47 12.57 12.48
N ARG A 135 8.49 11.71 12.19
CA ARG A 135 7.42 11.30 13.12
C ARG A 135 7.62 9.89 13.69
N GLY A 136 8.76 9.26 13.45
CA GLY A 136 9.03 7.90 13.91
C GLY A 136 8.19 6.83 13.18
N HIS A 137 7.61 7.16 12.03
CA HIS A 137 6.90 6.21 11.18
C HIS A 137 7.86 5.62 10.16
N ARG A 138 7.67 4.34 9.85
CA ARG A 138 8.44 3.68 8.78
C ARG A 138 7.88 4.09 7.41
N PRO A 139 8.74 4.45 6.45
CA PRO A 139 8.32 4.57 5.07
C PRO A 139 8.03 3.17 4.54
N PHE A 140 6.89 3.01 3.90
CA PHE A 140 6.61 1.80 3.14
C PHE A 140 7.36 1.84 1.82
N GLY A 141 7.80 0.70 1.32
CA GLY A 141 8.49 0.63 0.03
C GLY A 141 8.45 -0.77 -0.57
N LEU A 142 8.96 -0.91 -1.79
CA LEU A 142 9.00 -2.19 -2.48
C LEU A 142 10.10 -3.08 -1.89
N CYS A 143 9.82 -4.39 -1.77
CA CYS A 143 10.81 -5.36 -1.32
C CYS A 143 12.10 -5.31 -2.15
N ALA A 144 12.01 -5.18 -3.47
CA ALA A 144 13.17 -5.12 -4.36
C ALA A 144 14.14 -3.95 -4.04
N ASN A 145 13.65 -2.88 -3.41
CA ASN A 145 14.43 -1.69 -3.04
C ASN A 145 14.86 -1.70 -1.57
N CYS A 146 14.78 -2.87 -0.91
CA CYS A 146 15.09 -3.02 0.51
C CYS A 146 16.51 -3.54 0.72
N ARG A 147 17.24 -2.97 1.68
CA ARG A 147 18.58 -3.45 2.04
C ARG A 147 18.62 -4.91 2.52
N HIS A 148 17.49 -5.46 2.94
CA HIS A 148 17.34 -6.85 3.35
C HIS A 148 16.95 -7.80 2.21
N PHE A 149 16.70 -7.28 1.02
CA PHE A 149 16.39 -8.10 -0.15
C PHE A 149 17.63 -8.78 -0.69
N ARG A 150 17.57 -10.09 -0.89
CA ARG A 150 18.62 -10.90 -1.51
C ARG A 150 18.08 -11.50 -2.79
N ARG A 151 18.65 -11.08 -3.90
CA ARG A 151 18.31 -11.57 -5.25
C ARG A 151 19.02 -12.91 -5.48
N ASP A 152 18.39 -13.77 -6.25
CA ASP A 152 18.94 -15.05 -6.70
C ASP A 152 19.46 -15.91 -5.52
N ALA A 153 18.70 -15.94 -4.43
CA ALA A 153 19.02 -16.74 -3.26
C ALA A 153 18.81 -18.24 -3.55
N GLU A 154 19.71 -19.09 -3.03
CA GLU A 154 19.62 -20.54 -3.14
C GLU A 154 18.31 -21.08 -2.56
N GLY A 155 17.82 -22.22 -3.06
CA GLY A 155 16.69 -22.93 -2.48
C GLY A 155 15.37 -22.92 -3.25
N GLY A 156 15.40 -22.70 -4.56
CA GLY A 156 14.23 -22.86 -5.43
C GLY A 156 13.28 -21.66 -5.49
N ASN A 157 13.52 -20.63 -4.66
CA ASN A 157 12.86 -19.33 -4.78
C ASN A 157 13.84 -18.30 -5.32
N PRO A 158 13.43 -17.40 -6.22
CA PRO A 158 14.34 -16.45 -6.85
C PRO A 158 14.93 -15.44 -5.85
N HIS A 159 14.30 -15.22 -4.69
CA HIS A 159 14.72 -14.18 -3.74
C HIS A 159 14.53 -14.61 -2.28
N ARG A 160 15.13 -13.83 -1.36
CA ARG A 160 15.00 -14.03 0.09
C ARG A 160 14.97 -12.69 0.84
N CYS A 161 14.17 -12.62 1.89
CA CYS A 161 14.23 -11.54 2.88
C CYS A 161 15.23 -11.92 3.99
N ALA A 162 16.35 -11.20 4.10
CA ALA A 162 17.34 -11.45 5.15
C ALA A 162 16.84 -11.03 6.54
N LEU A 163 15.93 -10.06 6.65
CA LEU A 163 15.36 -9.61 7.92
C LEU A 163 14.44 -10.67 8.53
N LEU A 164 13.53 -11.24 7.71
CA LEU A 164 12.54 -12.21 8.16
C LEU A 164 13.04 -13.66 8.02
N GLY A 165 14.14 -13.88 7.31
CA GLY A 165 14.69 -15.22 7.07
C GLY A 165 13.83 -16.07 6.12
N VAL A 166 12.95 -15.49 5.31
CA VAL A 166 11.95 -16.18 4.50
C VAL A 166 12.25 -16.09 3.00
N PRO A 167 11.85 -17.13 2.24
CA PRO A 167 11.90 -17.06 0.78
C PRO A 167 10.87 -16.04 0.25
N LEU A 168 11.22 -15.38 -0.84
CA LEU A 168 10.38 -14.43 -1.57
C LEU A 168 10.28 -14.89 -3.01
N ASP A 169 9.09 -14.79 -3.58
CA ASP A 169 8.88 -14.97 -5.01
C ASP A 169 8.99 -13.65 -5.77
N GLU A 170 8.83 -13.72 -7.09
CA GLU A 170 8.89 -12.53 -7.94
C GLU A 170 7.76 -11.53 -7.64
N SER A 171 6.59 -12.01 -7.22
CA SER A 171 5.47 -11.15 -6.84
C SER A 171 5.74 -10.41 -5.54
N ASP A 172 6.34 -11.06 -4.55
CA ASP A 172 6.79 -10.43 -3.29
C ASP A 172 7.78 -9.29 -3.56
N SER A 173 8.68 -9.45 -4.55
CA SER A 173 9.71 -8.44 -4.86
C SER A 173 9.12 -7.09 -5.26
N ARG A 174 7.97 -7.12 -5.94
CA ARG A 174 7.25 -5.95 -6.45
C ARG A 174 6.18 -5.42 -5.49
N ALA A 175 6.00 -6.09 -4.36
CA ALA A 175 4.96 -5.76 -3.41
C ALA A 175 5.44 -4.78 -2.33
N ILE A 176 4.49 -4.01 -1.79
CA ILE A 176 4.72 -3.07 -0.68
C ILE A 176 5.05 -3.85 0.60
N CYS A 177 6.12 -3.45 1.28
CA CYS A 177 6.55 -4.01 2.56
C CYS A 177 6.57 -2.93 3.64
N ILE A 178 5.96 -3.22 4.81
CA ILE A 178 6.00 -2.34 5.99
C ILE A 178 7.38 -2.33 6.65
N GLU A 179 8.16 -3.42 6.52
CA GLU A 179 9.51 -3.55 7.08
C GLU A 179 10.60 -3.07 6.11
N GLN A 180 10.22 -2.40 5.02
CA GLN A 180 11.16 -1.91 4.04
C GLN A 180 12.10 -0.88 4.68
N GLU A 181 13.39 -1.09 4.49
CA GLU A 181 14.45 -0.14 4.79
C GLU A 181 15.23 0.12 3.49
N ALA A 182 15.39 1.40 3.12
CA ALA A 182 16.09 1.76 1.89
C ALA A 182 17.50 1.17 1.84
N ALA A 183 17.92 0.73 0.65
CA ALA A 183 19.25 0.20 0.39
C ALA A 183 20.30 1.31 0.37
#